data_94ecedbdf417dc93e42932b78fcd8e75
#
_entry.id   94ecedbdf417dc93e42932b78fcd8e75
#
_cell.length_a   1.000
_cell.length_b   1.000
_cell.length_c   1.000
_cell.angle_alpha   90.00
_cell.angle_beta   90.00
_cell.angle_gamma   90.00
#
_symmetry.space_group_name_H-M   'P 1'
#
loop_
_entity.id
_entity.type
_entity.pdbx_description
1 polymer ?
#
loop_
_entity_poly.entity_id
_entity_poly.type
_entity_poly.pdbx_seq_one_letter_code
_entity_poly.pdbx_strand_id
1 'polypeptide(L)'
;MRQCVGCGQMNEKRLMYRVIRTQEGTFSLDKTGRKNGRGAYICPNEECLAKAIRSKGLERSFKMQIPKDVYETLEEEMKNSHA
;
A
#
# COMPACT_ATOMS: atom_id res chain seq x y z
N MET A 1 11.19 -9.62 7.58
CA MET A 1 10.77 -9.45 6.18
C MET A 1 9.26 -9.40 6.07
N ARG A 2 8.77 -8.72 5.06
CA ARG A 2 7.32 -8.59 4.82
C ARG A 2 7.01 -8.97 3.39
N GLN A 3 5.81 -9.46 3.16
CA GLN A 3 5.36 -9.88 1.85
C GLN A 3 4.63 -8.76 1.14
N CYS A 4 5.02 -8.52 -0.13
CA CYS A 4 4.32 -7.55 -0.97
C CYS A 4 2.93 -8.08 -1.34
N VAL A 5 1.89 -7.31 -1.07
CA VAL A 5 0.52 -7.75 -1.38
C VAL A 5 0.21 -7.69 -2.88
N GLY A 6 1.11 -7.10 -3.67
CA GLY A 6 0.98 -7.08 -5.12
C GLY A 6 1.64 -8.28 -5.79
N CYS A 7 2.96 -8.40 -5.64
CA CYS A 7 3.72 -9.45 -6.32
C CYS A 7 3.95 -10.72 -5.50
N GLY A 8 3.69 -10.67 -4.20
CA GLY A 8 3.85 -11.83 -3.33
C GLY A 8 5.28 -12.12 -2.88
N GLN A 9 6.24 -11.34 -3.30
CA GLN A 9 7.62 -11.56 -2.91
C GLN A 9 7.90 -11.03 -1.50
N MET A 10 8.85 -11.69 -0.82
CA MET A 10 9.30 -11.25 0.50
C MET A 10 10.45 -10.27 0.36
N ASN A 11 10.38 -9.17 1.08
CA ASN A 11 11.44 -8.16 1.09
C ASN A 11 11.60 -7.58 2.49
N GLU A 12 12.71 -6.90 2.72
CA GLU A 12 12.92 -6.19 3.97
C GLU A 12 11.94 -5.01 4.05
N LYS A 13 11.26 -4.88 5.20
CA LYS A 13 10.23 -3.86 5.35
C LYS A 13 10.76 -2.43 5.12
N ARG A 14 12.02 -2.17 5.43
CA ARG A 14 12.61 -0.85 5.23
C ARG A 14 12.75 -0.46 3.76
N LEU A 15 12.72 -1.46 2.87
CA LEU A 15 12.81 -1.26 1.42
C LEU A 15 11.43 -1.21 0.77
N MET A 16 10.38 -1.28 1.57
CA MET A 16 9.02 -1.33 1.08
C MET A 16 8.22 -0.13 1.53
N TYR A 17 7.19 0.21 0.78
CA TYR A 17 6.21 1.20 1.22
C TYR A 17 5.06 0.47 1.92
N ARG A 18 4.38 1.18 2.79
CA ARG A 18 3.26 0.63 3.52
C ARG A 18 2.01 1.45 3.24
N VAL A 19 0.95 0.77 2.80
CA VAL A 19 -0.36 1.39 2.71
C VAL A 19 -1.00 1.27 4.08
N ILE A 20 -1.35 2.40 4.69
CA ILE A 20 -1.91 2.41 6.03
C ILE A 20 -3.36 2.88 6.02
N ARG A 21 -4.11 2.40 7.00
CA ARG A 21 -5.45 2.88 7.29
C ARG A 21 -5.43 3.48 8.68
N THR A 22 -5.79 4.76 8.77
CA THR A 22 -5.83 5.47 10.04
C THR A 22 -7.10 5.11 10.82
N GLN A 23 -7.13 5.50 12.09
CA GLN A 23 -8.33 5.31 12.92
C GLN A 23 -9.54 6.04 12.36
N GLU A 24 -9.33 7.10 11.61
CA GLU A 24 -10.39 7.87 10.99
C GLU A 24 -10.96 7.20 9.73
N GLY A 25 -10.31 6.12 9.30
CA GLY A 25 -10.75 5.39 8.11
C GLY A 25 -10.16 5.90 6.81
N THR A 26 -9.17 6.77 6.87
CA THR A 26 -8.49 7.25 5.67
C THR A 26 -7.30 6.36 5.33
N PHE A 27 -6.93 6.33 4.05
CA PHE A 27 -5.81 5.55 3.58
C PHE A 27 -4.71 6.49 3.07
N SER A 28 -3.46 6.12 3.30
CA SER A 28 -2.34 6.85 2.75
C SER A 28 -1.14 5.95 2.57
N LEU A 29 -0.16 6.44 1.82
CA LEU A 29 1.07 5.71 1.58
C LEU A 29 2.11 6.19 2.58
N ASP A 30 2.62 5.27 3.39
CA ASP A 30 3.64 5.56 4.38
C ASP A 30 4.99 5.08 3.86
N LYS A 31 5.84 6.03 3.52
CA LYS A 31 7.18 5.74 2.99
C LYS A 31 8.22 5.54 4.09
N THR A 32 7.92 5.97 5.31
CA THR A 32 8.87 5.94 6.42
C THR A 32 8.64 4.79 7.38
N GLY A 33 7.46 4.20 7.37
CA GLY A 33 7.07 3.16 8.31
C GLY A 33 6.77 3.67 9.71
N ARG A 34 6.64 4.97 9.89
CA ARG A 34 6.47 5.58 11.22
C ARG A 34 5.02 5.91 11.58
N LYS A 35 4.15 5.93 10.59
CA LYS A 35 2.75 6.27 10.86
C LYS A 35 2.04 5.13 11.58
N ASN A 36 1.20 5.48 12.52
CA ASN A 36 0.39 4.51 13.25
C ASN A 36 -0.81 4.11 12.40
N GLY A 37 -1.21 2.84 12.53
CA GLY A 37 -2.35 2.34 11.82
C GLY A 37 -2.09 0.94 11.28
N ARG A 38 -3.16 0.30 10.80
CA ARG A 38 -3.05 -0.99 10.17
C ARG A 38 -2.46 -0.82 8.77
N GLY A 39 -1.52 -1.67 8.42
CA GLY A 39 -0.81 -1.50 7.16
C GLY A 39 -0.64 -2.77 6.35
N ALA A 40 -0.45 -2.58 5.06
CA ALA A 40 -0.09 -3.63 4.12
C ALA A 40 1.16 -3.17 3.38
N TYR A 41 2.11 -4.07 3.17
CA TYR A 41 3.37 -3.74 2.54
C TYR A 41 3.33 -3.98 1.04
N ILE A 42 3.96 -3.09 0.28
CA ILE A 42 4.12 -3.24 -1.17
C ILE A 42 5.54 -2.83 -1.55
N CYS A 43 6.04 -3.37 -2.66
CA CYS A 43 7.29 -2.90 -3.22
C CYS A 43 7.14 -1.43 -3.64
N PRO A 44 8.24 -0.65 -3.61
CA PRO A 44 8.18 0.78 -3.92
C PRO A 44 8.12 1.04 -5.42
N ASN A 45 7.12 0.47 -6.10
CA ASN A 45 6.93 0.68 -7.53
C ASN A 45 5.44 0.62 -7.87
N GLU A 46 5.11 1.28 -8.98
CA GLU A 46 3.72 1.40 -9.41
C GLU A 46 3.12 0.06 -9.85
N GLU A 47 3.94 -0.84 -10.38
CA GLU A 47 3.46 -2.15 -10.82
C GLU A 47 2.90 -2.96 -9.66
N CYS A 48 3.60 -2.98 -8.53
CA CYS A 48 3.13 -3.74 -7.37
C CYS A 48 1.85 -3.13 -6.79
N LEU A 49 1.75 -1.81 -6.78
CA LEU A 49 0.52 -1.17 -6.36
C LEU A 49 -0.64 -1.54 -7.30
N ALA A 50 -0.41 -1.48 -8.61
CA ALA A 50 -1.43 -1.85 -9.59
C ALA A 50 -1.86 -3.31 -9.43
N LYS A 51 -0.90 -4.21 -9.19
CA LYS A 51 -1.21 -5.62 -8.95
C LYS A 51 -2.02 -5.82 -7.68
N ALA A 52 -1.69 -5.09 -6.62
CA ALA A 52 -2.42 -5.15 -5.36
C ALA A 52 -3.87 -4.69 -5.54
N ILE A 53 -4.08 -3.68 -6.37
CA ILE A 53 -5.42 -3.18 -6.68
C ILE A 53 -6.21 -4.22 -7.49
N ARG A 54 -5.60 -4.74 -8.58
CA ARG A 54 -6.26 -5.67 -9.47
C ARG A 54 -6.61 -7.00 -8.82
N SER A 55 -5.72 -7.50 -7.96
CA SER A 55 -5.93 -8.77 -7.28
C SER A 55 -6.77 -8.63 -6.03
N LYS A 56 -7.16 -7.41 -5.69
CA LYS A 56 -7.85 -7.06 -4.44
C LYS A 56 -7.02 -7.44 -3.20
N GLY A 57 -5.70 -7.44 -3.34
CA GLY A 57 -4.81 -7.77 -2.25
C GLY A 57 -4.92 -6.79 -1.08
N LEU A 58 -5.09 -5.50 -1.38
CA LEU A 58 -5.29 -4.50 -0.33
C LEU A 58 -6.62 -4.70 0.38
N GLU A 59 -7.69 -4.99 -0.37
CA GLU A 59 -9.00 -5.24 0.23
C GLU A 59 -8.98 -6.46 1.13
N ARG A 60 -8.30 -7.53 0.71
CA ARG A 60 -8.14 -8.72 1.55
C ARG A 60 -7.31 -8.43 2.80
N SER A 61 -6.27 -7.63 2.66
CA SER A 61 -5.39 -7.30 3.78
C SER A 61 -6.13 -6.48 4.84
N PHE A 62 -6.95 -5.52 4.41
CA PHE A 62 -7.71 -4.69 5.34
C PHE A 62 -9.10 -5.26 5.66
N LYS A 63 -9.49 -6.33 4.99
CA LYS A 63 -10.78 -7.02 5.17
C LYS A 63 -11.97 -6.09 4.97
N MET A 64 -11.88 -5.20 3.99
CA MET A 64 -12.94 -4.27 3.65
C MET A 64 -12.79 -3.81 2.21
N GLN A 65 -13.89 -3.32 1.64
CA GLN A 65 -13.83 -2.73 0.31
C GLN A 65 -13.14 -1.37 0.38
N ILE A 66 -12.33 -1.09 -0.63
CA ILE A 66 -11.62 0.17 -0.72
C ILE A 66 -12.17 0.95 -1.92
N PRO A 67 -12.67 2.19 -1.71
CA PRO A 67 -13.21 2.99 -2.80
C PRO A 67 -12.16 3.30 -3.87
N LYS A 68 -12.64 3.50 -5.10
CA LYS A 68 -11.76 3.77 -6.23
C LYS A 68 -10.93 5.05 -6.06
N ASP A 69 -11.53 6.08 -5.48
CA ASP A 69 -10.82 7.34 -5.24
C ASP A 69 -9.62 7.18 -4.29
N VAL A 70 -9.70 6.24 -3.36
CA VAL A 70 -8.56 5.91 -2.50
C VAL A 70 -7.42 5.34 -3.35
N TYR A 71 -7.73 4.44 -4.26
CA TYR A 71 -6.72 3.87 -5.15
C TYR A 71 -6.06 4.95 -5.99
N GLU A 72 -6.83 5.89 -6.50
CA GLU A 72 -6.30 7.00 -7.28
C GLU A 72 -5.34 7.85 -6.46
N THR A 73 -5.69 8.12 -5.21
CA THR A 73 -4.82 8.87 -4.30
C THR A 73 -3.51 8.13 -4.04
N LEU A 74 -3.59 6.82 -3.80
CA LEU A 74 -2.39 6.02 -3.57
C LEU A 74 -1.49 5.99 -4.80
N GLU A 75 -2.08 5.90 -5.99
CA GLU A 75 -1.31 5.93 -7.23
C GLU A 75 -0.58 7.25 -7.41
N GLU A 76 -1.23 8.37 -7.11
CA GLU A 76 -0.61 9.68 -7.17
C GLU A 76 0.54 9.81 -6.17
N GLU A 77 0.33 9.34 -4.95
CA GLU A 77 1.37 9.38 -3.93
C GLU A 77 2.59 8.55 -4.36
N MET A 78 2.33 7.40 -4.99
CA MET A 78 3.40 6.54 -5.49
C MET A 78 4.18 7.23 -6.60
N LYS A 79 3.50 7.89 -7.54
CA LYS A 79 4.17 8.63 -8.61
C LYS A 79 5.02 9.77 -8.06
N ASN A 80 4.51 10.50 -7.09
CA ASN A 80 5.22 11.62 -6.50
C ASN A 80 6.46 11.17 -5.73
N SER A 81 6.51 9.92 -5.28
CA SER A 81 7.64 9.42 -4.52
C SER A 81 8.87 9.17 -5.39
N HIS A 82 8.71 9.17 -6.70
CA HIS A 82 9.81 8.96 -7.64
C HIS A 82 10.42 10.25 -8.16
N ALA A 83 9.96 11.37 -7.68
CA ALA A 83 10.46 12.67 -8.11
C ALA A 83 11.88 12.92 -7.62
#